data_342746777359eecb9f6135930a64b8b7
#
_entry.id   342746777359eecb9f6135930a64b8b7
#
_cell.length_a   1.000
_cell.length_b   1.000
_cell.length_c   1.000
_cell.angle_alpha   90.00
_cell.angle_beta   90.00
_cell.angle_gamma   90.00
#
_symmetry.space_group_name_H-M   'P 1'
#
loop_
_entity.id
_entity.type
_entity.pdbx_description
1 polymer ?
#
loop_
_entity_poly.entity_id
_entity_poly.type
_entity_poly.pdbx_seq_one_letter_code
_entity_poly.pdbx_strand_id
1 'polypeptide(L)'
;MIYILHTPTMSSNTPYATSIVYMWNFKPNERAGIPMACIQQNKQHIPEHTIVTPADIIPILSSFPGLPELWAKIPSHHWVVKADLGRLLYIYKHGGLYLDMDCVIATNPFQQVNPKSDRMILFTEFTVPIDALGPRECKNPRNALRIANYAFAANYKRHPFLEMCIRECMRRLEVLFQSNLDKWAETDILWVCGPDVITTMYHEQASDATETDSSIRLIDRGYLRHLGYGSWRDE
;
A
#
# COMPACT_ATOMS: atom_id res chain seq x y z
N MET A 1 -4.95 32.32 -13.88
CA MET A 1 -3.54 31.88 -13.73
C MET A 1 -3.50 30.43 -14.13
N ILE A 2 -3.03 30.12 -15.34
CA ILE A 2 -3.06 28.77 -15.91
C ILE A 2 -1.81 28.05 -15.40
N TYR A 3 -1.98 27.03 -14.56
CA TYR A 3 -0.88 26.16 -14.17
C TYR A 3 -0.59 25.20 -15.34
N ILE A 4 0.51 25.43 -16.02
CA ILE A 4 1.07 24.47 -16.98
C ILE A 4 1.67 23.32 -16.14
N LEU A 5 0.97 22.18 -16.11
CA LEU A 5 1.50 20.94 -15.59
C LEU A 5 2.67 20.51 -16.48
N HIS A 6 3.88 20.66 -15.99
CA HIS A 6 5.06 20.04 -16.59
C HIS A 6 4.91 18.51 -16.49
N THR A 7 4.56 17.88 -17.61
CA THR A 7 4.72 16.44 -17.77
C THR A 7 6.20 16.10 -17.67
N PRO A 8 6.64 15.29 -16.69
CA PRO A 8 8.03 14.85 -16.63
C PRO A 8 8.34 14.01 -17.85
N THR A 9 9.41 14.35 -18.54
CA THR A 9 9.98 13.58 -19.65
C THR A 9 10.31 12.17 -19.19
N MET A 10 9.64 11.19 -19.79
CA MET A 10 9.80 9.76 -19.54
C MET A 10 11.19 9.32 -19.98
N SER A 11 12.05 8.97 -19.05
CA SER A 11 13.28 8.24 -19.33
C SER A 11 13.05 6.73 -19.14
N SER A 12 13.40 5.98 -20.17
CA SER A 12 13.64 4.53 -20.24
C SER A 12 12.49 3.57 -19.96
N ASN A 13 12.26 2.70 -20.93
CA ASN A 13 11.45 1.47 -20.91
C ASN A 13 11.98 0.45 -19.88
N THR A 14 11.87 0.69 -18.60
CA THR A 14 12.05 -0.35 -17.59
C THR A 14 10.74 -1.13 -17.47
N PRO A 15 10.79 -2.46 -17.63
CA PRO A 15 9.62 -3.29 -17.43
C PRO A 15 9.12 -3.15 -15.98
N TYR A 16 7.83 -3.37 -15.76
CA TYR A 16 7.20 -3.39 -14.45
C TYR A 16 8.05 -4.17 -13.45
N ALA A 17 8.29 -3.53 -12.31
CA ALA A 17 8.93 -4.07 -11.13
C ALA A 17 10.11 -5.03 -11.43
N THR A 18 11.27 -4.46 -11.65
CA THR A 18 12.53 -5.20 -11.63
C THR A 18 12.92 -5.66 -10.24
N SER A 19 12.27 -5.13 -9.20
CA SER A 19 12.57 -5.41 -7.79
C SER A 19 11.31 -5.46 -6.94
N ILE A 20 11.27 -6.41 -6.01
CA ILE A 20 10.26 -6.50 -4.96
C ILE A 20 10.72 -5.72 -3.74
N VAL A 21 9.82 -4.93 -3.17
CA VAL A 21 10.06 -4.16 -1.95
C VAL A 21 9.33 -4.83 -0.79
N TYR A 22 10.06 -5.08 0.30
CA TYR A 22 9.54 -5.61 1.55
C TYR A 22 9.79 -4.65 2.70
N MET A 23 8.84 -4.51 3.64
CA MET A 23 9.04 -3.76 4.88
C MET A 23 9.51 -4.67 6.00
N TRP A 24 10.53 -4.22 6.77
CA TRP A 24 11.07 -4.96 7.90
C TRP A 24 11.50 -4.05 9.04
N ASN A 25 11.58 -4.63 10.26
CA ASN A 25 12.08 -3.95 11.45
C ASN A 25 11.31 -2.68 11.86
N PHE A 26 10.00 -2.67 11.59
CA PHE A 26 9.10 -1.61 12.08
C PHE A 26 8.63 -1.90 13.51
N LYS A 27 8.55 -3.18 13.88
CA LYS A 27 8.23 -3.62 15.25
C LYS A 27 9.38 -3.23 16.19
N PRO A 28 9.11 -2.50 17.29
CA PRO A 28 10.13 -2.18 18.28
C PRO A 28 10.76 -3.45 18.86
N ASN A 29 12.08 -3.47 19.00
CA ASN A 29 12.83 -4.60 19.53
C ASN A 29 12.64 -5.92 18.76
N GLU A 30 12.33 -5.85 17.45
CA GLU A 30 12.26 -7.03 16.61
C GLU A 30 13.56 -7.84 16.68
N ARG A 31 13.45 -9.06 17.21
CA ARG A 31 14.58 -10.01 17.35
C ARG A 31 14.51 -11.15 16.36
N ALA A 32 13.37 -11.33 15.70
CA ALA A 32 13.22 -12.36 14.70
C ALA A 32 14.08 -12.05 13.48
N GLY A 33 14.63 -13.09 12.88
CA GLY A 33 15.30 -12.96 11.58
C GLY A 33 14.27 -12.72 10.48
N ILE A 34 14.72 -12.13 9.37
CA ILE A 34 13.89 -11.92 8.18
C ILE A 34 13.29 -13.26 7.72
N PRO A 35 11.98 -13.38 7.48
CA PRO A 35 11.34 -14.61 7.02
C PRO A 35 11.68 -14.89 5.55
N MET A 36 12.82 -15.51 5.30
CA MET A 36 13.41 -15.67 3.95
C MET A 36 12.63 -16.62 3.04
N ALA A 37 11.75 -17.49 3.56
CA ALA A 37 11.09 -18.53 2.78
C ALA A 37 10.25 -17.97 1.62
N CYS A 38 9.38 -16.99 1.88
CA CYS A 38 8.57 -16.34 0.85
C CYS A 38 9.43 -15.52 -0.12
N ILE A 39 10.45 -14.83 0.40
CA ILE A 39 11.40 -14.05 -0.42
C ILE A 39 12.11 -14.96 -1.42
N GLN A 40 12.60 -16.13 -0.98
CA GLN A 40 13.27 -17.09 -1.86
C GLN A 40 12.34 -17.64 -2.94
N GLN A 41 11.08 -17.92 -2.61
CA GLN A 41 10.09 -18.32 -3.62
C GLN A 41 9.84 -17.22 -4.64
N ASN A 42 9.66 -15.98 -4.18
CA ASN A 42 9.40 -14.84 -5.04
C ASN A 42 10.55 -14.53 -6.00
N LYS A 43 11.80 -14.82 -5.62
CA LYS A 43 12.99 -14.67 -6.49
C LYS A 43 12.93 -15.50 -7.77
N GLN A 44 12.13 -16.56 -7.80
CA GLN A 44 11.92 -17.35 -9.03
C GLN A 44 11.15 -16.56 -10.09
N HIS A 45 10.35 -15.58 -9.68
CA HIS A 45 9.56 -14.72 -10.56
C HIS A 45 10.23 -13.36 -10.79
N ILE A 46 10.77 -12.77 -9.72
CA ILE A 46 11.46 -11.47 -9.72
C ILE A 46 12.72 -11.60 -8.86
N PRO A 47 13.91 -11.71 -9.47
CA PRO A 47 15.14 -12.01 -8.75
C PRO A 47 15.58 -10.94 -7.75
N GLU A 48 15.38 -9.68 -8.10
CA GLU A 48 15.80 -8.55 -7.28
C GLU A 48 14.81 -8.21 -6.17
N HIS A 49 15.33 -7.86 -5.01
CA HIS A 49 14.49 -7.38 -3.89
C HIS A 49 15.23 -6.35 -3.05
N THR A 50 14.43 -5.51 -2.39
CA THR A 50 14.90 -4.51 -1.44
C THR A 50 14.14 -4.68 -0.13
N ILE A 51 14.86 -4.69 0.99
CA ILE A 51 14.29 -4.70 2.33
C ILE A 51 14.39 -3.29 2.88
N VAL A 52 13.25 -2.69 3.18
CA VAL A 52 13.10 -1.31 3.62
C VAL A 52 12.81 -1.28 5.11
N THR A 53 13.50 -0.43 5.81
CA THR A 53 13.39 -0.21 7.25
C THR A 53 12.84 1.18 7.56
N PRO A 54 12.47 1.50 8.80
CA PRO A 54 12.09 2.86 9.18
C PRO A 54 13.13 3.92 8.83
N ALA A 55 14.42 3.57 8.85
CA ALA A 55 15.50 4.50 8.49
C ALA A 55 15.44 4.94 7.03
N ASP A 56 14.95 4.09 6.14
CA ASP A 56 14.78 4.39 4.71
C ASP A 56 13.55 5.27 4.45
N ILE A 57 12.57 5.26 5.36
CA ILE A 57 11.34 6.05 5.26
C ILE A 57 11.52 7.49 5.77
N ILE A 58 12.29 7.68 6.85
CA ILE A 58 12.49 8.99 7.49
C ILE A 58 12.86 10.10 6.48
N PRO A 59 13.80 9.90 5.54
CA PRO A 59 14.13 10.94 4.56
C PRO A 59 12.99 11.27 3.60
N ILE A 60 12.00 10.39 3.45
CA ILE A 60 10.89 10.57 2.50
C ILE A 60 9.77 11.42 3.14
N LEU A 61 9.65 11.41 4.47
CA LEU A 61 8.58 12.11 5.19
C LEU A 61 8.50 13.59 4.83
N SER A 62 9.65 14.26 4.65
CA SER A 62 9.72 15.69 4.29
C SER A 62 9.12 16.03 2.92
N SER A 63 8.80 15.00 2.10
CA SER A 63 8.10 15.20 0.82
C SER A 63 6.63 15.62 1.02
N PHE A 64 6.09 15.45 2.22
CA PHE A 64 4.72 15.82 2.58
C PHE A 64 4.75 16.72 3.82
N PRO A 65 4.44 18.03 3.69
CA PRO A 65 4.40 18.95 4.83
C PRO A 65 3.45 18.45 5.93
N GLY A 66 3.91 18.47 7.19
CA GLY A 66 3.17 17.97 8.36
C GLY A 66 3.29 16.46 8.61
N LEU A 67 3.79 15.68 7.65
CA LEU A 67 3.93 14.24 7.83
C LEU A 67 4.99 13.84 8.86
N PRO A 68 6.16 14.51 8.96
CA PRO A 68 7.13 14.19 10.01
C PRO A 68 6.54 14.26 11.43
N GLU A 69 5.74 15.28 11.69
CA GLU A 69 5.07 15.50 12.98
C GLU A 69 4.00 14.42 13.26
N LEU A 70 3.20 14.06 12.25
CA LEU A 70 2.22 12.98 12.38
C LEU A 70 2.92 11.64 12.61
N TRP A 71 3.96 11.34 11.85
CA TRP A 71 4.76 10.11 12.00
C TRP A 71 5.35 9.97 13.41
N ALA A 72 5.87 11.05 13.97
CA ALA A 72 6.44 11.06 15.31
C ALA A 72 5.40 10.79 16.41
N LYS A 73 4.15 11.21 16.19
CA LYS A 73 3.03 10.99 17.12
C LYS A 73 2.47 9.56 17.11
N ILE A 74 2.72 8.76 16.06
CA ILE A 74 2.25 7.38 16.02
C ILE A 74 2.91 6.58 17.14
N PRO A 75 2.13 6.01 18.07
CA PRO A 75 2.67 5.24 19.20
C PRO A 75 3.56 4.07 18.73
N SER A 76 4.60 3.76 19.45
CA SER A 76 5.56 2.72 19.06
C SER A 76 4.93 1.32 18.98
N HIS A 77 3.93 1.04 19.80
CA HIS A 77 3.20 -0.23 19.77
C HIS A 77 2.24 -0.33 18.57
N HIS A 78 1.90 0.77 17.90
CA HIS A 78 1.19 0.77 16.62
C HIS A 78 2.15 0.83 15.42
N TRP A 79 3.27 0.11 15.53
CA TRP A 79 4.32 0.05 14.50
C TRP A 79 3.79 -0.33 13.10
N VAL A 80 2.72 -1.15 13.04
CA VAL A 80 2.09 -1.56 11.79
C VAL A 80 1.57 -0.36 11.00
N VAL A 81 1.05 0.68 11.68
CA VAL A 81 0.59 1.92 11.02
C VAL A 81 1.75 2.63 10.32
N LYS A 82 2.93 2.61 10.95
CA LYS A 82 4.15 3.13 10.30
C LYS A 82 4.59 2.27 9.12
N ALA A 83 4.45 0.94 9.21
CA ALA A 83 4.76 0.05 8.11
C ALA A 83 3.79 0.26 6.93
N ASP A 84 2.48 0.40 7.23
CA ASP A 84 1.44 0.63 6.23
C ASP A 84 1.62 1.96 5.49
N LEU A 85 1.90 3.03 6.21
CA LEU A 85 2.22 4.32 5.61
C LEU A 85 3.58 4.29 4.88
N GLY A 86 4.55 3.59 5.45
CA GLY A 86 5.90 3.45 4.90
C GLY A 86 5.92 2.80 3.51
N ARG A 87 5.12 1.74 3.29
CA ARG A 87 5.02 1.07 1.98
C ARG A 87 4.50 2.01 0.90
N LEU A 88 3.49 2.83 1.22
CA LEU A 88 2.95 3.83 0.30
C LEU A 88 4.00 4.89 -0.04
N LEU A 89 4.68 5.43 0.96
CA LEU A 89 5.74 6.44 0.80
C LEU A 89 6.92 5.91 -0.03
N TYR A 90 7.37 4.70 0.24
CA TYR A 90 8.51 4.14 -0.46
C TYR A 90 8.20 3.91 -1.94
N ILE A 91 7.06 3.28 -2.24
CA ILE A 91 6.64 3.03 -3.62
C ILE A 91 6.30 4.36 -4.34
N TYR A 92 5.73 5.34 -3.66
CA TYR A 92 5.57 6.69 -4.21
C TYR A 92 6.90 7.32 -4.62
N LYS A 93 7.93 7.19 -3.79
CA LYS A 93 9.24 7.79 -4.05
C LYS A 93 10.05 7.06 -5.11
N HIS A 94 10.00 5.73 -5.12
CA HIS A 94 10.91 4.89 -5.89
C HIS A 94 10.24 4.10 -7.02
N GLY A 95 8.92 3.86 -6.94
CA GLY A 95 8.23 2.88 -7.76
C GLY A 95 8.53 1.45 -7.29
N GLY A 96 8.14 0.46 -8.10
CA GLY A 96 8.40 -0.95 -7.83
C GLY A 96 7.16 -1.73 -7.39
N LEU A 97 7.35 -3.01 -7.05
CA LEU A 97 6.33 -3.90 -6.51
C LEU A 97 6.51 -4.03 -5.01
N TYR A 98 5.53 -3.62 -4.24
CA TYR A 98 5.45 -3.93 -2.82
C TYR A 98 4.77 -5.28 -2.60
N LEU A 99 5.34 -6.11 -1.73
CA LEU A 99 4.72 -7.31 -1.17
C LEU A 99 4.95 -7.38 0.35
N ASP A 100 3.95 -7.83 1.10
CA ASP A 100 4.19 -8.24 2.47
C ASP A 100 5.13 -9.47 2.50
N MET A 101 5.91 -9.61 3.58
CA MET A 101 6.91 -10.68 3.69
C MET A 101 6.31 -12.08 3.74
N ASP A 102 5.04 -12.21 4.05
CA ASP A 102 4.25 -13.44 4.05
C ASP A 102 3.40 -13.58 2.76
N CYS A 103 3.72 -12.85 1.72
CA CYS A 103 3.08 -12.93 0.42
C CYS A 103 3.97 -13.65 -0.59
N VAL A 104 3.39 -14.60 -1.34
CA VAL A 104 4.07 -15.40 -2.36
C VAL A 104 3.42 -15.14 -3.72
N ILE A 105 4.24 -14.94 -4.75
CA ILE A 105 3.80 -14.88 -6.14
C ILE A 105 3.49 -16.31 -6.60
N ALA A 106 2.20 -16.61 -6.83
CA ALA A 106 1.76 -17.89 -7.36
C ALA A 106 1.95 -17.97 -8.89
N THR A 107 1.67 -16.86 -9.57
CA THR A 107 1.86 -16.70 -11.02
C THR A 107 2.30 -15.25 -11.25
N ASN A 108 3.27 -15.05 -12.15
CA ASN A 108 3.76 -13.70 -12.44
C ASN A 108 2.64 -12.79 -12.95
N PRO A 109 2.19 -11.80 -12.17
CA PRO A 109 1.06 -10.95 -12.53
C PRO A 109 1.38 -10.01 -13.70
N PHE A 110 2.66 -9.72 -13.94
CA PHE A 110 3.09 -8.75 -14.95
C PHE A 110 3.00 -9.26 -16.39
N GLN A 111 2.72 -10.56 -16.59
CA GLN A 111 2.48 -11.11 -17.93
C GLN A 111 1.21 -10.54 -18.59
N GLN A 112 0.26 -10.04 -17.79
CA GLN A 112 -1.01 -9.47 -18.26
C GLN A 112 -1.05 -7.94 -18.22
N VAL A 113 0.06 -7.31 -17.91
CA VAL A 113 0.16 -5.87 -17.73
C VAL A 113 0.83 -5.23 -18.92
N ASN A 114 0.22 -4.16 -19.43
CA ASN A 114 0.84 -3.32 -20.45
C ASN A 114 1.62 -2.19 -19.74
N PRO A 115 2.95 -2.24 -19.71
CA PRO A 115 3.75 -1.24 -18.97
C PRO A 115 3.65 0.18 -19.53
N LYS A 116 3.05 0.37 -20.72
CA LYS A 116 2.86 1.71 -21.30
C LYS A 116 1.57 2.37 -20.82
N SER A 117 0.50 1.59 -20.57
CA SER A 117 -0.80 2.09 -20.11
C SER A 117 -1.00 1.87 -18.63
N ASP A 118 -0.67 0.68 -18.14
CA ASP A 118 -0.95 0.28 -16.75
C ASP A 118 0.17 0.81 -15.86
N ARG A 119 0.01 1.95 -15.25
CA ARG A 119 1.04 2.63 -14.46
C ARG A 119 0.98 2.32 -12.97
N MET A 120 -0.21 1.90 -12.50
CA MET A 120 -0.47 1.42 -11.15
C MET A 120 -1.15 0.06 -11.21
N ILE A 121 -0.66 -0.90 -10.46
CA ILE A 121 -1.27 -2.21 -10.30
C ILE A 121 -1.75 -2.35 -8.88
N LEU A 122 -3.03 -2.67 -8.74
CA LEU A 122 -3.67 -3.03 -7.49
C LEU A 122 -4.14 -4.47 -7.58
N PHE A 123 -4.19 -5.14 -6.41
CA PHE A 123 -4.71 -6.50 -6.31
C PHE A 123 -5.99 -6.50 -5.49
N THR A 124 -6.94 -7.37 -5.83
CA THR A 124 -8.10 -7.60 -4.98
C THR A 124 -7.68 -8.36 -3.73
N GLU A 125 -8.20 -8.00 -2.57
CA GLU A 125 -8.05 -8.81 -1.35
C GLU A 125 -9.18 -9.83 -1.28
N PHE A 126 -10.42 -9.37 -1.39
CA PHE A 126 -11.59 -10.21 -1.52
C PHE A 126 -12.71 -9.48 -2.26
N THR A 127 -13.65 -10.27 -2.76
CA THR A 127 -14.92 -9.80 -3.33
C THR A 127 -16.03 -10.64 -2.73
N VAL A 128 -17.03 -10.00 -2.17
CA VAL A 128 -18.22 -10.67 -1.62
C VAL A 128 -19.49 -10.02 -2.18
N PRO A 129 -20.58 -10.77 -2.36
CA PRO A 129 -21.88 -10.18 -2.67
C PRO A 129 -22.29 -9.16 -1.59
N ILE A 130 -22.96 -8.07 -1.99
CA ILE A 130 -23.34 -6.98 -1.07
C ILE A 130 -24.27 -7.52 0.03
N ASP A 131 -25.16 -8.46 -0.29
CA ASP A 131 -26.07 -9.12 0.62
C ASP A 131 -25.38 -10.11 1.59
N ALA A 132 -24.14 -10.49 1.29
CA ALA A 132 -23.33 -11.37 2.14
C ALA A 132 -22.31 -10.58 3.01
N LEU A 133 -22.35 -9.24 3.03
CA LEU A 133 -21.48 -8.44 3.87
C LEU A 133 -21.77 -8.71 5.36
N GLY A 134 -20.72 -9.08 6.10
CA GLY A 134 -20.78 -9.23 7.55
C GLY A 134 -20.86 -7.88 8.28
N PRO A 135 -21.07 -7.87 9.60
CA PRO A 135 -21.20 -6.63 10.39
C PRO A 135 -19.99 -5.69 10.28
N ARG A 136 -18.81 -6.25 10.00
CA ARG A 136 -17.57 -5.50 9.83
C ARG A 136 -17.54 -4.75 8.49
N GLU A 137 -17.96 -5.41 7.43
CA GLU A 137 -17.98 -4.91 6.07
C GLU A 137 -19.21 -4.01 5.80
N CYS A 138 -20.34 -4.27 6.46
CA CYS A 138 -21.59 -3.51 6.31
C CYS A 138 -21.46 -2.02 6.62
N LYS A 139 -20.45 -1.62 7.40
CA LYS A 139 -20.18 -0.20 7.68
C LYS A 139 -19.73 0.58 6.45
N ASN A 140 -19.24 -0.12 5.43
CA ASN A 140 -18.85 0.48 4.15
C ASN A 140 -19.17 -0.50 3.01
N PRO A 141 -20.20 -0.26 2.19
CA PRO A 141 -20.56 -1.11 1.04
C PRO A 141 -19.42 -1.27 0.01
N ARG A 142 -18.48 -0.32 -0.03
CA ARG A 142 -17.28 -0.41 -0.87
C ARG A 142 -16.39 -1.59 -0.48
N ASN A 143 -16.47 -2.09 0.75
CA ASN A 143 -15.76 -3.27 1.19
C ASN A 143 -16.22 -4.57 0.50
N ALA A 144 -17.31 -4.56 -0.28
CA ALA A 144 -17.68 -5.69 -1.14
C ALA A 144 -16.57 -6.04 -2.13
N LEU A 145 -15.85 -5.03 -2.63
CA LEU A 145 -14.59 -5.20 -3.38
C LEU A 145 -13.48 -4.52 -2.59
N ARG A 146 -12.75 -5.28 -1.81
CA ARG A 146 -11.62 -4.79 -1.01
C ARG A 146 -10.31 -4.91 -1.79
N ILE A 147 -9.55 -3.83 -1.78
CA ILE A 147 -8.24 -3.76 -2.43
C ILE A 147 -7.16 -4.16 -1.43
N ALA A 148 -6.23 -4.99 -1.88
CA ALA A 148 -5.13 -5.47 -1.07
C ALA A 148 -4.16 -4.35 -0.68
N ASN A 149 -3.82 -4.29 0.59
CA ASN A 149 -2.76 -3.44 1.13
C ASN A 149 -1.41 -4.18 1.19
N TYR A 150 -1.47 -5.52 1.17
CA TYR A 150 -0.28 -6.38 1.23
C TYR A 150 0.47 -6.51 -0.11
N ALA A 151 -0.08 -5.98 -1.20
CA ALA A 151 0.53 -6.02 -2.52
C ALA A 151 0.00 -4.90 -3.43
N PHE A 152 0.91 -4.15 -4.05
CA PHE A 152 0.62 -3.20 -5.12
C PHE A 152 1.91 -2.78 -5.83
N ALA A 153 1.80 -2.28 -7.06
CA ALA A 153 2.96 -1.82 -7.80
C ALA A 153 2.72 -0.49 -8.51
N ALA A 154 3.75 0.34 -8.58
CA ALA A 154 3.77 1.54 -9.40
C ALA A 154 4.94 1.49 -10.39
N ASN A 155 4.65 1.72 -11.66
CA ASN A 155 5.65 1.69 -12.74
C ASN A 155 6.48 2.98 -12.80
N TYR A 156 6.07 4.03 -12.12
CA TYR A 156 6.80 5.28 -12.05
C TYR A 156 6.67 5.95 -10.69
N LYS A 157 7.62 6.83 -10.42
CA LYS A 157 7.69 7.60 -9.17
C LYS A 157 6.58 8.64 -9.11
N ARG A 158 6.09 8.91 -7.91
CA ARG A 158 5.09 9.96 -7.62
C ARG A 158 3.76 9.73 -8.33
N HIS A 159 3.30 8.48 -8.33
CA HIS A 159 1.99 8.16 -8.90
C HIS A 159 0.88 8.92 -8.14
N PRO A 160 -0.04 9.63 -8.84
CA PRO A 160 -1.09 10.43 -8.20
C PRO A 160 -1.96 9.64 -7.23
N PHE A 161 -2.31 8.41 -7.59
CA PHE A 161 -3.08 7.51 -6.71
C PHE A 161 -2.39 7.28 -5.36
N LEU A 162 -1.07 7.04 -5.35
CA LEU A 162 -0.33 6.87 -4.10
C LEU A 162 -0.26 8.17 -3.30
N GLU A 163 -0.14 9.31 -3.97
CA GLU A 163 -0.21 10.61 -3.30
C GLU A 163 -1.55 10.81 -2.62
N MET A 164 -2.65 10.48 -3.28
CA MET A 164 -4.01 10.53 -2.69
C MET A 164 -4.10 9.63 -1.46
N CYS A 165 -3.62 8.38 -1.55
CA CYS A 165 -3.60 7.46 -0.40
C CYS A 165 -2.79 8.02 0.77
N ILE A 166 -1.61 8.60 0.52
CA ILE A 166 -0.75 9.18 1.58
C ILE A 166 -1.45 10.37 2.23
N ARG A 167 -2.04 11.28 1.45
CA ARG A 167 -2.78 12.45 1.99
C ARG A 167 -3.99 12.01 2.80
N GLU A 168 -4.69 10.97 2.37
CA GLU A 168 -5.82 10.42 3.12
C GLU A 168 -5.35 9.75 4.42
N CYS A 169 -4.21 9.04 4.44
CA CYS A 169 -3.60 8.56 5.69
C CYS A 169 -3.31 9.73 6.65
N MET A 170 -2.72 10.83 6.15
CA MET A 170 -2.43 12.00 6.97
C MET A 170 -3.72 12.58 7.58
N ARG A 171 -4.75 12.79 6.76
CA ARG A 171 -6.05 13.29 7.22
C ARG A 171 -6.68 12.38 8.28
N ARG A 172 -6.62 11.06 8.09
CA ARG A 172 -7.17 10.08 9.05
C ARG A 172 -6.35 10.03 10.35
N LEU A 173 -5.03 10.17 10.26
CA LEU A 173 -4.17 10.30 11.46
C LEU A 173 -4.54 11.55 12.27
N GLU A 174 -4.75 12.70 11.62
CA GLU A 174 -5.19 13.91 12.30
C GLU A 174 -6.51 13.72 13.05
N VAL A 175 -7.50 13.11 12.39
CA VAL A 175 -8.80 12.77 13.01
C VAL A 175 -8.61 11.85 14.21
N LEU A 176 -7.77 10.82 14.08
CA LEU A 176 -7.56 9.84 15.13
C LEU A 176 -6.84 10.48 16.34
N PHE A 177 -5.84 11.34 16.11
CA PHE A 177 -5.17 12.08 17.18
C PHE A 177 -6.08 13.09 17.89
N GLN A 178 -7.05 13.68 17.18
CA GLN A 178 -8.02 14.59 17.78
C GLN A 178 -9.06 13.86 18.66
N SER A 179 -9.30 12.58 18.40
CA SER A 179 -10.25 11.79 19.17
C SER A 179 -9.80 11.45 20.60
N ASN A 180 -8.54 11.78 20.96
CA ASN A 180 -7.94 11.52 22.29
C ASN A 180 -8.12 10.08 22.78
N LEU A 181 -8.12 9.10 21.88
CA LEU A 181 -8.19 7.69 22.24
C LEU A 181 -6.85 7.24 22.83
N ASP A 182 -6.85 6.74 24.05
CA ASP A 182 -5.66 6.20 24.70
C ASP A 182 -5.16 4.92 23.99
N LYS A 183 -6.07 4.20 23.32
CA LYS A 183 -5.77 2.96 22.64
C LYS A 183 -6.59 2.88 21.33
N TRP A 184 -5.89 2.59 20.23
CA TRP A 184 -6.53 2.34 18.94
C TRP A 184 -7.01 0.89 18.83
N ALA A 185 -8.23 0.70 18.38
CA ALA A 185 -8.76 -0.62 18.08
C ALA A 185 -8.18 -1.16 16.74
N GLU A 186 -8.29 -2.47 16.51
CA GLU A 186 -7.91 -3.08 15.23
C GLU A 186 -8.58 -2.35 14.05
N THR A 187 -9.86 -1.97 14.21
CA THR A 187 -10.61 -1.24 13.19
C THR A 187 -10.01 0.14 12.90
N ASP A 188 -9.45 0.82 13.88
CA ASP A 188 -8.80 2.11 13.70
C ASP A 188 -7.50 1.96 12.92
N ILE A 189 -6.72 0.91 13.22
CA ILE A 189 -5.48 0.58 12.53
C ILE A 189 -5.74 0.29 11.06
N LEU A 190 -6.72 -0.57 10.76
CA LEU A 190 -7.11 -0.90 9.40
C LEU A 190 -7.63 0.32 8.63
N TRP A 191 -8.36 1.21 9.33
CA TRP A 191 -8.94 2.40 8.74
C TRP A 191 -7.88 3.47 8.46
N VAL A 192 -6.95 3.72 9.39
CA VAL A 192 -6.08 4.92 9.34
C VAL A 192 -5.05 4.87 8.22
N CYS A 193 -4.35 3.75 8.03
CA CYS A 193 -3.31 3.57 7.00
C CYS A 193 -3.39 2.21 6.30
N GLY A 194 -4.28 1.33 6.76
CA GLY A 194 -4.42 -0.02 6.26
C GLY A 194 -5.21 -0.12 4.94
N PRO A 195 -5.75 -1.31 4.64
CA PRO A 195 -6.42 -1.58 3.36
C PRO A 195 -7.66 -0.72 3.11
N ASP A 196 -8.25 -0.13 4.14
CA ASP A 196 -9.42 0.74 3.98
C ASP A 196 -9.08 2.06 3.28
N VAL A 197 -7.83 2.52 3.34
CA VAL A 197 -7.37 3.70 2.58
C VAL A 197 -7.33 3.41 1.10
N ILE A 198 -6.58 2.37 0.70
CA ILE A 198 -6.43 2.00 -0.72
C ILE A 198 -7.80 1.67 -1.33
N THR A 199 -8.65 0.94 -0.58
CA THR A 199 -10.00 0.59 -1.01
C THR A 199 -10.86 1.84 -1.23
N THR A 200 -10.86 2.78 -0.29
CA THR A 200 -11.63 4.02 -0.40
C THR A 200 -11.18 4.84 -1.60
N MET A 201 -9.88 5.07 -1.73
CA MET A 201 -9.32 5.88 -2.83
C MET A 201 -9.57 5.25 -4.20
N TYR A 202 -9.47 3.92 -4.30
CA TYR A 202 -9.81 3.21 -5.54
C TYR A 202 -11.27 3.44 -5.95
N HIS A 203 -12.20 3.28 -5.02
CA HIS A 203 -13.63 3.45 -5.32
C HIS A 203 -14.02 4.92 -5.58
N GLU A 204 -13.35 5.87 -4.96
CA GLU A 204 -13.58 7.29 -5.23
C GLU A 204 -13.16 7.64 -6.65
N GLN A 205 -11.99 7.20 -7.09
CA GLN A 205 -11.58 7.38 -8.49
C GLN A 205 -12.50 6.67 -9.49
N ALA A 206 -12.96 5.46 -9.17
CA ALA A 206 -13.84 4.71 -10.05
C ALA A 206 -15.27 5.33 -10.15
N SER A 207 -15.70 6.09 -9.13
CA SER A 207 -17.01 6.75 -9.13
C SER A 207 -17.03 8.11 -9.83
N ASP A 208 -15.89 8.79 -9.94
CA ASP A 208 -15.71 10.01 -10.75
C ASP A 208 -15.59 9.68 -12.24
N ALA A 209 -16.58 8.96 -12.76
CA ALA A 209 -16.61 8.29 -14.06
C ALA A 209 -16.52 9.21 -15.31
N THR A 210 -16.12 10.46 -15.17
CA THR A 210 -15.74 11.33 -16.30
C THR A 210 -14.29 11.13 -16.75
N GLU A 211 -13.41 10.63 -15.87
CA GLU A 211 -12.04 10.23 -16.18
C GLU A 211 -11.60 9.11 -15.22
N THR A 212 -12.05 7.86 -15.44
CA THR A 212 -11.32 6.73 -14.84
C THR A 212 -9.87 6.83 -15.29
N ASP A 213 -8.97 7.03 -14.37
CA ASP A 213 -7.54 6.98 -14.68
C ASP A 213 -7.24 5.58 -15.24
N SER A 214 -7.28 5.49 -16.58
CA SER A 214 -7.03 4.25 -17.32
C SER A 214 -5.66 3.65 -17.04
N SER A 215 -4.86 4.34 -16.20
CA SER A 215 -3.54 3.91 -15.79
C SER A 215 -3.54 2.93 -14.61
N ILE A 216 -4.68 2.74 -13.90
CA ILE A 216 -4.80 1.78 -12.81
C ILE A 216 -5.33 0.46 -13.32
N ARG A 217 -4.54 -0.60 -13.17
CA ARG A 217 -4.92 -1.97 -13.47
C ARG A 217 -5.26 -2.73 -12.20
N LEU A 218 -6.49 -3.24 -12.10
CA LEU A 218 -6.88 -4.16 -11.03
C LEU A 218 -6.65 -5.60 -11.48
N ILE A 219 -5.97 -6.40 -10.65
CA ILE A 219 -5.64 -7.80 -10.87
C ILE A 219 -6.28 -8.64 -9.77
N ASP A 220 -6.79 -9.81 -10.13
CA ASP A 220 -7.32 -10.75 -9.15
C ASP A 220 -6.22 -11.27 -8.19
N ARG A 221 -6.60 -11.47 -6.92
CA ARG A 221 -5.71 -12.00 -5.89
C ARG A 221 -5.13 -13.37 -6.20
N GLY A 222 -5.72 -14.13 -7.12
CA GLY A 222 -5.26 -15.47 -7.49
C GLY A 222 -3.83 -15.53 -8.03
N TYR A 223 -3.25 -14.40 -8.41
CA TYR A 223 -1.84 -14.28 -8.76
C TYR A 223 -0.90 -14.26 -7.55
N LEU A 224 -1.43 -13.99 -6.36
CA LEU A 224 -0.70 -13.90 -5.11
C LEU A 224 -1.32 -14.83 -4.07
N ARG A 225 -0.47 -15.35 -3.19
CA ARG A 225 -0.89 -16.11 -2.01
C ARG A 225 -0.41 -15.37 -0.76
N HIS A 226 -1.32 -14.75 -0.06
CA HIS A 226 -1.05 -14.11 1.23
C HIS A 226 -1.28 -15.12 2.36
N LEU A 227 -0.26 -15.38 3.17
CA LEU A 227 -0.31 -16.40 4.22
C LEU A 227 -1.00 -15.89 5.49
N GLY A 228 -1.03 -14.56 5.67
CA GLY A 228 -1.81 -13.89 6.70
C GLY A 228 -1.33 -14.19 8.12
N TYR A 229 -0.03 -14.12 8.39
CA TYR A 229 0.54 -14.39 9.72
C TYR A 229 0.01 -13.47 10.83
N GLY A 230 -0.48 -12.28 10.47
CA GLY A 230 -1.17 -11.39 11.39
C GLY A 230 -0.32 -10.95 12.60
N SER A 231 0.99 -10.88 12.45
CA SER A 231 1.98 -10.64 13.52
C SER A 231 1.76 -9.36 14.36
N TRP A 232 0.89 -8.48 13.93
CA TRP A 232 0.52 -7.25 14.61
C TRP A 232 -0.72 -7.36 15.52
N ARG A 233 -1.41 -8.53 15.49
CA ARG A 233 -2.64 -8.78 16.27
C ARG A 233 -2.36 -9.32 17.66
N ASP A 234 -1.16 -9.81 17.88
CA ASP A 234 -0.77 -10.53 19.10
C ASP A 234 -0.20 -9.59 20.20
N GLU A 235 -0.54 -8.28 20.18
CA GLU A 235 -0.05 -7.27 21.13
C GLU A 235 -1.13 -6.62 21.97
#